data_3dddc1d09598919238a13848dcbb8114
#
_entry.id   3dddc1d09598919238a13848dcbb8114
#
_cell.length_a   1.000
_cell.length_b   1.000
_cell.length_c   1.000
_cell.angle_alpha   90.00
_cell.angle_beta   90.00
_cell.angle_gamma   90.00
#
_symmetry.space_group_name_H-M   'P 1'
#
loop_
_entity.id
_entity.type
_entity.pdbx_description
1 polymer ?
#
loop_
_entity_poly.entity_id
_entity_poly.type
_entity_poly.pdbx_seq_one_letter_code
_entity_poly.pdbx_strand_id
1 'polypeptide(L)'
;MNKGLIHQIIGPVIDIKFKPEEMPELLNAITMDMDGRKIVAEVAQHIGDDVVRCVALSSTDGLSRGLEAIDTGAPIQVPVGKEVLGRLFNVIGETIDEKGPVGTDKVMSIHRAAPSFEDQDTTSKIFETGIKVIDLIAPYTRGGKVGLFGGAGVGKTVLIQELINNISKEHGGISVFA
;
A
#
# COMPACT_ATOMS: atom_id res chain seq x y z
N MET A 1 12.38 18.71 8.53
CA MET A 1 12.63 17.41 7.89
C MET A 1 14.02 16.99 8.25
N ASN A 2 14.15 15.85 8.90
CA ASN A 2 15.43 15.32 9.34
C ASN A 2 16.20 14.73 8.16
N LYS A 3 17.52 14.86 8.18
CA LYS A 3 18.38 14.41 7.08
C LYS A 3 19.35 13.36 7.55
N GLY A 4 19.43 12.27 6.82
CA GLY A 4 20.38 11.19 7.00
C GLY A 4 21.21 10.94 5.75
N LEU A 5 22.19 10.07 5.88
CA LEU A 5 23.04 9.63 4.76
C LEU A 5 22.96 8.11 4.62
N ILE A 6 22.85 7.62 3.40
CA ILE A 6 22.89 6.19 3.12
C ILE A 6 24.23 5.62 3.60
N HIS A 7 24.17 4.68 4.52
CA HIS A 7 25.33 3.98 5.07
C HIS A 7 25.64 2.68 4.34
N GLN A 8 24.60 1.90 4.03
CA GLN A 8 24.71 0.61 3.35
C GLN A 8 23.47 0.30 2.51
N ILE A 9 23.63 -0.44 1.41
CA ILE A 9 22.55 -0.90 0.54
C ILE A 9 22.74 -2.39 0.31
N ILE A 10 21.70 -3.18 0.57
CA ILE A 10 21.66 -4.65 0.37
C ILE A 10 20.36 -5.00 -0.32
N GLY A 11 20.35 -5.01 -1.66
CA GLY A 11 19.12 -5.20 -2.43
C GLY A 11 18.08 -4.13 -2.06
N PRO A 12 16.85 -4.49 -1.65
CA PRO A 12 15.83 -3.53 -1.27
C PRO A 12 16.04 -2.94 0.13
N VAL A 13 16.99 -3.42 0.91
CA VAL A 13 17.26 -2.94 2.27
C VAL A 13 18.32 -1.85 2.23
N ILE A 14 18.01 -0.72 2.87
CA ILE A 14 18.88 0.44 2.94
C ILE A 14 19.09 0.81 4.42
N ASP A 15 20.32 0.83 4.85
CA ASP A 15 20.68 1.33 6.17
C ASP A 15 21.09 2.80 6.06
N ILE A 16 20.44 3.67 6.83
CA ILE A 16 20.60 5.12 6.75
C ILE A 16 21.01 5.63 8.13
N LYS A 17 22.06 6.43 8.16
CA LYS A 17 22.55 7.05 9.39
C LYS A 17 22.00 8.46 9.53
N PHE A 18 21.38 8.75 10.67
CA PHE A 18 20.89 10.06 11.07
C PHE A 18 21.73 10.63 12.22
N LYS A 19 21.47 11.85 12.64
CA LYS A 19 21.95 12.37 13.91
C LYS A 19 21.09 11.82 15.06
N PRO A 20 21.63 11.65 16.27
CA PRO A 20 20.89 11.08 17.41
C PRO A 20 19.54 11.74 17.68
N GLU A 21 19.51 13.08 17.60
CA GLU A 21 18.33 13.91 17.85
C GLU A 21 17.35 13.99 16.66
N GLU A 22 17.75 13.46 15.50
CA GLU A 22 16.99 13.52 14.23
C GLU A 22 16.54 12.13 13.76
N MET A 23 16.56 11.13 14.64
CA MET A 23 16.19 9.75 14.30
C MET A 23 14.72 9.67 13.88
N PRO A 24 14.40 9.10 12.71
CA PRO A 24 13.03 8.92 12.27
C PRO A 24 12.30 7.88 13.12
N GLU A 25 10.99 8.03 13.25
CA GLU A 25 10.15 7.02 13.88
C GLU A 25 9.98 5.79 12.98
N LEU A 26 9.61 4.65 13.58
CA LEU A 26 9.25 3.45 12.82
C LEU A 26 8.08 3.74 11.88
N LEU A 27 8.11 3.12 10.70
CA LEU A 27 7.13 3.26 9.63
C LEU A 27 7.17 4.62 8.91
N ASN A 28 8.01 5.57 9.32
CA ASN A 28 8.18 6.81 8.57
C ASN A 28 8.66 6.53 7.15
N ALA A 29 8.16 7.32 6.22
CA ALA A 29 8.63 7.34 4.83
C ALA A 29 9.91 8.17 4.72
N ILE A 30 10.94 7.58 4.16
CA ILE A 30 12.20 8.23 3.84
C ILE A 30 12.27 8.43 2.34
N THR A 31 12.58 9.64 1.89
CA THR A 31 12.71 9.96 0.47
C THR A 31 14.17 10.21 0.11
N MET A 32 14.57 9.71 -1.04
CA MET A 32 15.90 9.89 -1.63
C MET A 32 15.72 10.34 -3.08
N ASP A 33 16.50 11.30 -3.51
CA ASP A 33 16.53 11.73 -4.91
C ASP A 33 17.81 11.20 -5.57
N MET A 34 17.64 10.52 -6.68
CA MET A 34 18.74 10.04 -7.50
C MET A 34 18.54 10.55 -8.93
N ASP A 35 19.20 11.66 -9.26
CA ASP A 35 19.15 12.28 -10.59
C ASP A 35 17.74 12.52 -11.11
N GLY A 36 16.83 13.00 -10.22
CA GLY A 36 15.42 13.25 -10.55
C GLY A 36 14.50 12.03 -10.41
N ARG A 37 15.04 10.85 -10.06
CA ARG A 37 14.26 9.67 -9.70
C ARG A 37 14.06 9.64 -8.19
N LYS A 38 12.83 9.86 -7.75
CA LYS A 38 12.44 9.75 -6.35
C LYS A 38 12.31 8.29 -5.95
N ILE A 39 13.06 7.91 -4.92
CA ILE A 39 12.98 6.59 -4.29
C ILE A 39 12.39 6.80 -2.90
N VAL A 40 11.44 5.96 -2.54
CA VAL A 40 10.82 5.96 -1.21
C VAL A 40 11.12 4.65 -0.52
N ALA A 41 11.53 4.75 0.75
CA ALA A 41 11.74 3.61 1.62
C ALA A 41 10.98 3.82 2.94
N GLU A 42 10.62 2.76 3.61
CA GLU A 42 9.94 2.78 4.91
C GLU A 42 10.91 2.34 6.01
N VAL A 43 10.89 3.03 7.14
CA VAL A 43 11.70 2.67 8.31
C VAL A 43 11.12 1.41 8.93
N ALA A 44 11.86 0.31 8.85
CA ALA A 44 11.47 -0.99 9.39
C ALA A 44 12.02 -1.25 10.80
N GLN A 45 13.23 -0.74 11.11
CA GLN A 45 13.90 -1.04 12.36
C GLN A 45 14.99 -0.01 12.69
N HIS A 46 15.19 0.28 13.98
CA HIS A 46 16.39 0.91 14.49
C HIS A 46 17.42 -0.17 14.84
N ILE A 47 18.61 -0.11 14.25
CA ILE A 47 19.65 -1.14 14.43
C ILE A 47 20.80 -0.72 15.36
N GLY A 48 20.71 0.47 15.96
CA GLY A 48 21.74 1.03 16.84
C GLY A 48 22.70 1.96 16.09
N ASP A 49 23.61 2.61 16.85
CA ASP A 49 24.63 3.51 16.30
C ASP A 49 24.08 4.63 15.39
N ASP A 50 22.89 5.14 15.72
CA ASP A 50 22.16 6.15 14.97
C ASP A 50 21.79 5.72 13.54
N VAL A 51 21.65 4.41 13.31
CA VAL A 51 21.31 3.83 12.03
C VAL A 51 19.91 3.23 12.07
N VAL A 52 19.11 3.57 11.06
CA VAL A 52 17.81 2.94 10.80
C VAL A 52 17.91 2.05 9.58
N ARG A 53 17.24 0.93 9.64
CA ARG A 53 17.05 0.02 8.52
C ARG A 53 15.73 0.30 7.84
N CYS A 54 15.80 0.57 6.55
CA CYS A 54 14.64 0.89 5.71
C CYS A 54 14.47 -0.16 4.62
N VAL A 55 13.22 -0.33 4.17
CA VAL A 55 12.89 -1.17 3.01
C VAL A 55 12.41 -0.27 1.87
N ALA A 56 13.12 -0.32 0.75
CA ALA A 56 12.75 0.43 -0.44
C ALA A 56 11.50 -0.16 -1.11
N LEU A 57 10.60 0.71 -1.57
CA LEU A 57 9.38 0.36 -2.29
C LEU A 57 9.54 0.38 -3.82
N SER A 58 10.74 0.67 -4.29
CA SER A 58 11.11 0.65 -5.70
C SER A 58 12.54 0.14 -5.86
N SER A 59 13.00 -0.05 -7.11
CA SER A 59 14.37 -0.49 -7.36
C SER A 59 15.39 0.47 -6.76
N THR A 60 16.38 -0.11 -6.08
CA THR A 60 17.53 0.57 -5.48
C THR A 60 18.73 0.66 -6.43
N ASP A 61 18.57 0.22 -7.67
CA ASP A 61 19.64 0.25 -8.67
C ASP A 61 20.16 1.67 -8.91
N GLY A 62 21.46 1.84 -8.79
CA GLY A 62 22.13 3.13 -8.95
C GLY A 62 22.25 3.94 -7.65
N LEU A 63 21.58 3.57 -6.55
CA LEU A 63 21.82 4.20 -5.27
C LEU A 63 23.26 4.01 -4.81
N SER A 64 23.82 5.03 -4.20
CA SER A 64 25.18 5.02 -3.67
C SER A 64 25.22 5.40 -2.19
N ARG A 65 26.25 4.91 -1.50
CA ARG A 65 26.55 5.36 -0.13
C ARG A 65 26.82 6.85 -0.09
N GLY A 66 26.39 7.51 0.98
CA GLY A 66 26.57 8.95 1.18
C GLY A 66 25.51 9.81 0.48
N LEU A 67 24.57 9.23 -0.28
CA LEU A 67 23.43 9.97 -0.80
C LEU A 67 22.53 10.45 0.36
N GLU A 68 21.99 11.66 0.24
CA GLU A 68 21.09 12.25 1.22
C GLU A 68 19.73 11.51 1.22
N ALA A 69 19.25 11.23 2.42
CA ALA A 69 17.93 10.65 2.67
C ALA A 69 17.17 11.59 3.61
N ILE A 70 15.92 11.88 3.27
CA ILE A 70 15.10 12.86 3.99
C ILE A 70 13.93 12.12 4.66
N ASP A 71 13.82 12.24 5.98
CA ASP A 71 12.65 11.80 6.73
C ASP A 71 11.48 12.75 6.46
N THR A 72 10.35 12.20 6.04
CA THR A 72 9.12 12.97 5.80
C THR A 72 8.39 13.33 7.08
N GLY A 73 8.74 12.70 8.21
CA GLY A 73 8.09 12.86 9.51
C GLY A 73 6.73 12.18 9.62
N ALA A 74 6.37 11.34 8.67
CA ALA A 74 5.12 10.59 8.66
C ALA A 74 5.27 9.28 7.88
N PRO A 75 4.42 8.28 8.14
CA PRO A 75 4.28 7.10 7.29
C PRO A 75 3.85 7.46 5.87
N ILE A 76 3.99 6.49 4.95
CA ILE A 76 3.50 6.63 3.59
C ILE A 76 2.02 6.97 3.61
N GLN A 77 1.64 8.01 2.88
CA GLN A 77 0.27 8.49 2.77
C GLN A 77 -0.22 8.34 1.33
N VAL A 78 -1.48 7.95 1.20
CA VAL A 78 -2.15 7.79 -0.10
C VAL A 78 -3.38 8.68 -0.17
N PRO A 79 -3.72 9.22 -1.35
CA PRO A 79 -4.92 10.01 -1.52
C PRO A 79 -6.17 9.15 -1.30
N VAL A 80 -7.19 9.75 -0.68
CA VAL A 80 -8.47 9.10 -0.39
C VAL A 80 -9.63 10.01 -0.76
N GLY A 81 -10.80 9.42 -0.99
CA GLY A 81 -12.02 10.16 -1.32
C GLY A 81 -12.68 9.64 -2.59
N LYS A 82 -13.73 10.31 -3.05
CA LYS A 82 -14.44 9.94 -4.28
C LYS A 82 -13.61 10.24 -5.53
N GLU A 83 -12.68 11.15 -5.42
CA GLU A 83 -11.81 11.64 -6.49
C GLU A 83 -10.79 10.58 -6.94
N VAL A 84 -10.54 9.56 -6.10
CA VAL A 84 -9.66 8.44 -6.44
C VAL A 84 -10.35 7.35 -7.27
N LEU A 85 -11.67 7.41 -7.44
CA LEU A 85 -12.41 6.41 -8.21
C LEU A 85 -12.01 6.45 -9.70
N GLY A 86 -11.78 5.28 -10.27
CA GLY A 86 -11.37 5.13 -11.66
C GLY A 86 -9.95 5.61 -11.94
N ARG A 87 -9.13 5.76 -10.90
CA ARG A 87 -7.70 6.15 -10.98
C ARG A 87 -6.79 4.96 -10.68
N LEU A 88 -5.58 5.04 -11.18
CA LEU A 88 -4.53 4.04 -10.98
C LEU A 88 -3.35 4.66 -10.23
N PHE A 89 -2.88 3.98 -9.19
CA PHE A 89 -1.82 4.48 -8.31
C PHE A 89 -0.67 3.48 -8.21
N ASN A 90 0.52 4.01 -7.96
CA ASN A 90 1.65 3.21 -7.49
C ASN A 90 1.57 2.99 -5.97
N VAL A 91 2.52 2.23 -5.42
CA VAL A 91 2.57 1.87 -3.99
C VAL A 91 2.76 3.07 -3.05
N ILE A 92 3.17 4.21 -3.55
CA ILE A 92 3.37 5.44 -2.76
C ILE A 92 2.25 6.47 -2.99
N GLY A 93 1.16 6.07 -3.67
CA GLY A 93 -0.01 6.91 -3.88
C GLY A 93 0.10 7.93 -5.01
N GLU A 94 1.13 7.84 -5.87
CA GLU A 94 1.24 8.68 -7.06
C GLU A 94 0.44 8.09 -8.22
N THR A 95 -0.20 8.95 -9.01
CA THR A 95 -0.98 8.51 -10.17
C THR A 95 -0.08 8.01 -11.30
N ILE A 96 -0.43 6.87 -11.89
CA ILE A 96 0.29 6.25 -13.01
C ILE A 96 -0.59 6.08 -14.26
N ASP A 97 -1.78 6.67 -14.26
CA ASP A 97 -2.78 6.57 -15.33
C ASP A 97 -2.73 7.72 -16.36
N GLU A 98 -1.69 8.57 -16.30
CA GLU A 98 -1.47 9.73 -17.20
C GLU A 98 -2.61 10.78 -17.21
N LYS A 99 -3.55 10.69 -16.25
CA LYS A 99 -4.68 11.63 -16.14
C LYS A 99 -4.39 12.85 -15.27
N GLY A 100 -3.12 13.07 -14.91
CA GLY A 100 -2.72 14.16 -14.03
C GLY A 100 -2.99 13.90 -12.55
N PRO A 101 -2.76 14.89 -11.67
CA PRO A 101 -2.92 14.74 -10.23
C PRO A 101 -4.38 14.48 -9.85
N VAL A 102 -4.57 13.86 -8.69
CA VAL A 102 -5.91 13.70 -8.10
C VAL A 102 -6.36 15.02 -7.51
N GLY A 103 -7.60 15.41 -7.73
CA GLY A 103 -8.18 16.63 -7.20
C GLY A 103 -8.61 16.54 -5.74
N THR A 104 -7.81 15.92 -4.87
CA THR A 104 -8.08 15.82 -3.44
C THR A 104 -6.82 16.10 -2.62
N ASP A 105 -6.99 16.89 -1.56
CA ASP A 105 -5.94 17.10 -0.54
C ASP A 105 -6.07 16.14 0.64
N LYS A 106 -7.09 15.26 0.62
CA LYS A 106 -7.29 14.27 1.67
C LYS A 106 -6.35 13.08 1.46
N VAL A 107 -5.50 12.85 2.43
CA VAL A 107 -4.59 11.71 2.46
C VAL A 107 -4.79 10.89 3.73
N MET A 108 -4.48 9.60 3.67
CA MET A 108 -4.44 8.70 4.83
C MET A 108 -3.17 7.88 4.81
N SER A 109 -2.67 7.59 6.02
CA SER A 109 -1.56 6.64 6.18
C SER A 109 -1.99 5.25 5.71
N ILE A 110 -1.06 4.53 5.07
CA ILE A 110 -1.23 3.10 4.75
C ILE A 110 -1.25 2.23 6.01
N HIS A 111 -0.64 2.69 7.11
CA HIS A 111 -0.66 2.04 8.41
C HIS A 111 -1.86 2.54 9.21
N ARG A 112 -2.88 1.70 9.26
CA ARG A 112 -4.11 1.98 9.99
C ARG A 112 -4.33 0.91 11.05
N ALA A 113 -4.72 1.33 12.26
CA ALA A 113 -5.15 0.40 13.30
C ALA A 113 -6.39 -0.39 12.84
N ALA A 114 -6.45 -1.66 13.22
CA ALA A 114 -7.65 -2.45 13.03
C ALA A 114 -8.83 -1.87 13.84
N PRO A 115 -10.08 -2.03 13.38
CA PRO A 115 -11.26 -1.66 14.16
C PRO A 115 -11.25 -2.35 15.53
N SER A 116 -11.74 -1.65 16.56
CA SER A 116 -11.92 -2.26 17.89
C SER A 116 -12.91 -3.42 17.83
N PHE A 117 -12.87 -4.30 18.81
CA PHE A 117 -13.82 -5.43 18.88
C PHE A 117 -15.27 -4.94 18.94
N GLU A 118 -15.52 -3.81 19.60
CA GLU A 118 -16.83 -3.19 19.73
C GLU A 118 -17.40 -2.67 18.41
N ASP A 119 -16.52 -2.26 17.49
CA ASP A 119 -16.88 -1.75 16.15
C ASP A 119 -17.09 -2.86 15.12
N GLN A 120 -16.84 -4.13 15.49
CA GLN A 120 -16.95 -5.26 14.56
C GLN A 120 -18.38 -5.81 14.54
N ASP A 121 -18.96 -5.96 13.33
CA ASP A 121 -20.23 -6.69 13.17
C ASP A 121 -19.94 -8.21 13.25
N THR A 122 -20.39 -8.82 14.33
CA THR A 122 -20.23 -10.26 14.57
C THR A 122 -21.29 -11.10 13.85
N THR A 123 -22.25 -10.48 13.18
CA THR A 123 -23.35 -11.18 12.50
C THR A 123 -22.89 -11.72 11.14
N SER A 124 -22.88 -13.02 10.98
CA SER A 124 -22.62 -13.67 9.69
C SER A 124 -23.77 -13.44 8.74
N LYS A 125 -23.54 -12.64 7.69
CA LYS A 125 -24.48 -12.41 6.59
C LYS A 125 -23.87 -12.95 5.30
N ILE A 126 -24.66 -13.67 4.51
CA ILE A 126 -24.24 -14.15 3.20
C ILE A 126 -24.11 -12.95 2.26
N PHE A 127 -23.07 -12.97 1.46
CA PHE A 127 -22.82 -12.05 0.36
C PHE A 127 -23.17 -12.73 -0.94
N GLU A 128 -24.29 -12.36 -1.54
CA GLU A 128 -24.73 -12.89 -2.83
C GLU A 128 -23.84 -12.36 -3.95
N THR A 129 -23.12 -13.27 -4.61
CA THR A 129 -22.16 -12.92 -5.67
C THR A 129 -22.80 -12.85 -7.05
N GLY A 130 -24.00 -13.43 -7.22
CA GLY A 130 -24.65 -13.61 -8.51
C GLY A 130 -24.08 -14.77 -9.33
N ILE A 131 -23.09 -15.49 -8.82
CA ILE A 131 -22.50 -16.67 -9.45
C ILE A 131 -23.08 -17.92 -8.79
N LYS A 132 -24.02 -18.58 -9.46
CA LYS A 132 -24.83 -19.68 -8.91
C LYS A 132 -24.04 -20.75 -8.18
N VAL A 133 -22.90 -21.18 -8.75
CA VAL A 133 -22.08 -22.23 -8.15
C VAL A 133 -21.44 -21.77 -6.83
N ILE A 134 -21.05 -20.52 -6.73
CA ILE A 134 -20.48 -19.95 -5.49
C ILE A 134 -21.58 -19.82 -4.46
N ASP A 135 -22.71 -19.19 -4.81
CA ASP A 135 -23.80 -18.88 -3.89
C ASP A 135 -24.46 -20.13 -3.32
N LEU A 136 -24.51 -21.24 -4.10
CA LEU A 136 -25.13 -22.49 -3.67
C LEU A 136 -24.18 -23.44 -2.93
N ILE A 137 -22.92 -23.53 -3.35
CA ILE A 137 -21.98 -24.57 -2.86
C ILE A 137 -20.98 -24.01 -1.87
N ALA A 138 -20.50 -22.79 -2.07
CA ALA A 138 -19.49 -22.16 -1.22
C ALA A 138 -19.78 -20.66 -1.03
N PRO A 139 -20.92 -20.33 -0.39
CA PRO A 139 -21.37 -18.95 -0.26
C PRO A 139 -20.35 -18.10 0.49
N TYR A 140 -20.17 -16.88 0.03
CA TYR A 140 -19.28 -15.91 0.68
C TYR A 140 -20.00 -15.21 1.83
N THR A 141 -19.26 -14.85 2.85
CA THR A 141 -19.77 -14.03 3.96
C THR A 141 -19.33 -12.58 3.79
N ARG A 142 -20.18 -11.63 4.16
CA ARG A 142 -19.79 -10.21 4.23
C ARG A 142 -18.64 -10.03 5.22
N GLY A 143 -17.62 -9.27 4.82
CA GLY A 143 -16.39 -9.09 5.60
C GLY A 143 -15.44 -10.30 5.60
N GLY A 144 -15.79 -11.38 4.89
CA GLY A 144 -14.96 -12.56 4.75
C GLY A 144 -13.75 -12.36 3.83
N LYS A 145 -12.78 -13.27 3.96
CA LYS A 145 -11.62 -13.37 3.06
C LYS A 145 -11.73 -14.69 2.29
N VAL A 146 -11.68 -14.62 0.97
CA VAL A 146 -11.84 -15.80 0.10
C VAL A 146 -10.65 -15.91 -0.83
N GLY A 147 -10.09 -17.13 -0.93
CA GLY A 147 -9.00 -17.45 -1.85
C GLY A 147 -9.50 -18.25 -3.04
N LEU A 148 -9.17 -17.80 -4.25
CA LEU A 148 -9.40 -18.54 -5.50
C LEU A 148 -8.09 -19.17 -5.97
N PHE A 149 -7.99 -20.49 -5.88
CA PHE A 149 -6.81 -21.26 -6.26
C PHE A 149 -7.06 -22.05 -7.54
N GLY A 150 -6.05 -22.17 -8.38
CA GLY A 150 -6.11 -22.95 -9.61
C GLY A 150 -4.92 -22.69 -10.53
N GLY A 151 -4.69 -23.57 -11.48
CA GLY A 151 -3.64 -23.43 -12.50
C GLY A 151 -3.89 -22.26 -13.47
N ALA A 152 -3.02 -22.13 -14.45
CA ALA A 152 -3.21 -21.16 -15.52
C ALA A 152 -4.44 -21.51 -16.38
N GLY A 153 -5.17 -20.50 -16.86
CA GLY A 153 -6.27 -20.68 -17.80
C GLY A 153 -7.60 -21.23 -17.23
N VAL A 154 -7.71 -21.45 -15.92
CA VAL A 154 -8.94 -22.00 -15.30
C VAL A 154 -10.01 -20.95 -14.98
N GLY A 155 -9.87 -19.72 -15.44
CA GLY A 155 -10.91 -18.69 -15.32
C GLY A 155 -10.90 -17.86 -14.02
N LYS A 156 -9.85 -17.93 -13.17
CA LYS A 156 -9.77 -17.13 -11.93
C LYS A 156 -10.02 -15.63 -12.17
N THR A 157 -9.33 -15.06 -13.16
CA THR A 157 -9.45 -13.64 -13.48
C THR A 157 -10.86 -13.29 -13.98
N VAL A 158 -11.50 -14.18 -14.75
CA VAL A 158 -12.87 -14.00 -15.23
C VAL A 158 -13.85 -13.97 -14.06
N LEU A 159 -13.69 -14.87 -13.08
CA LEU A 159 -14.51 -14.87 -11.87
C LEU A 159 -14.34 -13.58 -11.07
N ILE A 160 -13.10 -13.08 -10.92
CA ILE A 160 -12.84 -11.80 -10.22
C ILE A 160 -13.51 -10.64 -10.96
N GLN A 161 -13.40 -10.59 -12.28
CA GLN A 161 -14.03 -9.54 -13.09
C GLN A 161 -15.56 -9.58 -12.97
N GLU A 162 -16.15 -10.76 -12.96
CA GLU A 162 -17.59 -10.92 -12.78
C GLU A 162 -18.04 -10.50 -11.37
N LEU A 163 -17.28 -10.85 -10.33
CA LEU A 163 -17.54 -10.39 -8.97
C LEU A 163 -17.50 -8.86 -8.88
N ILE A 164 -16.49 -8.21 -9.46
CA ILE A 164 -16.37 -6.75 -9.50
C ILE A 164 -17.59 -6.12 -10.20
N ASN A 165 -17.99 -6.68 -11.34
CA ASN A 165 -19.14 -6.21 -12.12
C ASN A 165 -20.44 -6.32 -11.31
N ASN A 166 -20.67 -7.46 -10.65
CA ASN A 166 -21.90 -7.70 -9.88
C ASN A 166 -21.94 -6.84 -8.61
N ILE A 167 -20.81 -6.67 -7.92
CA ILE A 167 -20.72 -5.77 -6.76
C ILE A 167 -21.08 -4.33 -7.15
N SER A 168 -20.59 -3.86 -8.28
CA SER A 168 -20.87 -2.50 -8.75
C SER A 168 -22.33 -2.31 -9.14
N LYS A 169 -22.94 -3.28 -9.85
CA LYS A 169 -24.31 -3.17 -10.40
C LYS A 169 -25.38 -3.42 -9.36
N GLU A 170 -25.23 -4.50 -8.57
CA GLU A 170 -26.30 -4.99 -7.69
C GLU A 170 -26.19 -4.45 -6.27
N HIS A 171 -24.95 -4.20 -5.80
CA HIS A 171 -24.71 -3.77 -4.42
C HIS A 171 -24.30 -2.29 -4.30
N GLY A 172 -24.12 -1.58 -5.43
CA GLY A 172 -23.66 -0.18 -5.42
C GLY A 172 -22.30 0.01 -4.72
N GLY A 173 -21.52 -1.07 -4.65
CA GLY A 173 -20.24 -1.10 -3.95
C GLY A 173 -19.09 -0.56 -4.80
N ILE A 174 -17.95 -0.34 -4.14
CA ILE A 174 -16.68 0.05 -4.75
C ILE A 174 -15.74 -1.16 -4.69
N SER A 175 -15.07 -1.45 -5.80
CA SER A 175 -14.06 -2.49 -5.88
C SER A 175 -12.67 -1.86 -5.95
N VAL A 176 -11.74 -2.39 -5.16
CA VAL A 176 -10.32 -2.03 -5.20
C VAL A 176 -9.55 -3.24 -5.70
N PHE A 177 -8.73 -3.05 -6.70
CA PHE A 177 -7.87 -4.09 -7.27
C PHE A 177 -6.41 -3.73 -7.02
N ALA A 178 -5.63 -4.67 -6.43
CA ALA A 178 -4.21 -4.50 -6.11
C ALA A 178 -3.40 -5.73 -6.59
#